data_cb3a276f5698c6f3de2ea8a930dfbfba
#
_entry.id   cb3a276f5698c6f3de2ea8a930dfbfba
#
_cell.length_a   1.000
_cell.length_b   1.000
_cell.length_c   1.000
_cell.angle_alpha   90.00
_cell.angle_beta   90.00
_cell.angle_gamma   90.00
#
_symmetry.space_group_name_H-M   'P 1'
#
loop_
_entity.id
_entity.type
_entity.pdbx_description
1 polymer ?
#
loop_
_entity_poly.entity_id
_entity_poly.type
_entity_poly.pdbx_seq_one_letter_code
_entity_poly.pdbx_strand_id
1 'polypeptide(L)'
;MEKTRFQRTAYHGKSNNVVVGLNWSFQGTRLGARTMSALPYIRVVTQVVQKLFPEFAYTTISTNRDFPGYLHIDGKNVGPSVMLTVGEAITGGELWYDGKVIPTAGMAICFDGNNPHMTLPYSTWSQVPHLLPKLLHIGTRVGD
;
A
#
# COMPACT_ATOMS: atom_id res chain seq x y z
N MET A 1 15.31 25.81 8.32
CA MET A 1 14.63 24.92 7.36
C MET A 1 13.63 24.11 8.14
N GLU A 2 12.36 24.55 8.19
CA GLU A 2 11.30 23.89 8.93
C GLU A 2 10.98 22.54 8.29
N LYS A 3 11.18 21.46 9.04
CA LYS A 3 10.68 20.14 8.67
C LYS A 3 9.16 20.19 8.77
N THR A 4 8.47 20.35 7.67
CA THR A 4 7.03 20.24 7.59
C THR A 4 6.66 18.82 8.03
N ARG A 5 6.19 18.70 9.27
CA ARG A 5 5.61 17.47 9.80
C ARG A 5 4.29 17.25 9.06
N PHE A 6 4.30 16.41 8.05
CA PHE A 6 3.04 15.90 7.50
C PHE A 6 2.36 15.06 8.59
N GLN A 7 1.44 15.68 9.32
CA GLN A 7 0.59 14.96 10.26
C GLN A 7 -0.30 14.02 9.44
N ARG A 8 -0.27 12.74 9.77
CA ARG A 8 -1.34 11.82 9.41
C ARG A 8 -2.61 12.34 10.08
N THR A 9 -3.41 13.07 9.34
CA THR A 9 -4.75 13.43 9.79
C THR A 9 -5.52 12.13 9.94
N ALA A 10 -5.87 11.79 11.19
CA ALA A 10 -6.73 10.65 11.48
C ALA A 10 -8.05 10.86 10.74
N TYR A 11 -8.30 10.07 9.71
CA TYR A 11 -9.58 10.02 9.06
C TYR A 11 -10.57 9.41 10.05
N HIS A 12 -11.60 10.17 10.42
CA HIS A 12 -12.69 9.74 11.33
C HIS A 12 -13.64 8.74 10.62
N GLY A 13 -13.11 7.74 9.96
CA GLY A 13 -13.85 6.64 9.36
C GLY A 13 -13.19 5.32 9.75
N LYS A 14 -13.94 4.23 9.76
CA LYS A 14 -13.36 2.90 9.98
C LYS A 14 -12.27 2.68 8.92
N SER A 15 -11.02 2.73 9.35
CA SER A 15 -9.87 2.44 8.49
C SER A 15 -9.97 1.01 7.98
N ASN A 16 -10.24 0.85 6.69
CA ASN A 16 -10.24 -0.45 6.02
C ASN A 16 -8.81 -0.83 5.59
N ASN A 17 -7.83 -0.46 6.40
CA ASN A 17 -6.44 -0.79 6.19
C ASN A 17 -6.06 -2.04 6.99
N VAL A 18 -5.43 -2.99 6.34
CA VAL A 18 -4.85 -4.18 6.97
C VAL A 18 -3.37 -4.24 6.63
N VAL A 19 -2.53 -4.27 7.65
CA VAL A 19 -1.09 -4.41 7.51
C VAL A 19 -0.67 -5.76 8.08
N VAL A 20 0.04 -6.56 7.28
CA VAL A 20 0.58 -7.86 7.66
C VAL A 20 2.08 -7.93 7.36
N GLY A 21 2.78 -8.83 8.03
CA GLY A 21 4.23 -8.94 7.95
C GLY A 21 4.93 -8.20 9.08
N LEU A 22 6.14 -7.73 8.84
CA LEU A 22 6.93 -7.04 9.85
C LEU A 22 6.48 -5.58 9.97
N ASN A 23 6.17 -5.18 11.18
CA ASN A 23 5.83 -3.80 11.53
C ASN A 23 6.89 -3.22 12.47
N TRP A 24 7.26 -1.99 12.24
CA TRP A 24 8.11 -1.26 13.15
C TRP A 24 7.29 -0.51 14.21
N SER A 25 7.77 -0.53 15.45
CA SER A 25 7.23 0.26 16.56
C SER A 25 8.36 0.84 17.41
N PHE A 26 8.05 1.70 18.39
CA PHE A 26 9.03 2.19 19.37
C PHE A 26 9.73 1.08 20.16
N GLN A 27 9.17 -0.11 20.16
CA GLN A 27 9.72 -1.29 20.83
C GLN A 27 10.50 -2.22 19.89
N GLY A 28 10.79 -1.75 18.66
CA GLY A 28 11.50 -2.50 17.63
C GLY A 28 10.58 -3.12 16.58
N THR A 29 11.16 -3.96 15.73
CA THR A 29 10.45 -4.67 14.67
C THR A 29 9.69 -5.85 15.25
N ARG A 30 8.41 -5.96 14.90
CA ARG A 30 7.51 -7.03 15.37
C ARG A 30 6.68 -7.59 14.25
N LEU A 31 6.31 -8.85 14.38
CA LEU A 31 5.31 -9.45 13.50
C LEU A 31 3.93 -8.83 13.77
N GLY A 32 3.27 -8.35 12.72
CA GLY A 32 1.93 -7.77 12.85
C GLY A 32 0.92 -8.79 13.39
N ALA A 33 0.02 -8.35 14.28
CA ALA A 33 -0.90 -9.23 15.02
C ALA A 33 -1.80 -10.08 14.08
N ARG A 34 -2.12 -9.60 12.89
CA ARG A 34 -2.97 -10.30 11.92
C ARG A 34 -2.18 -11.21 10.97
N THR A 35 -0.87 -11.22 11.04
CA THR A 35 -0.01 -11.91 10.06
C THR A 35 -0.28 -13.41 10.03
N MET A 36 -0.35 -14.06 11.19
CA MET A 36 -0.54 -15.51 11.25
C MET A 36 -1.91 -15.95 10.71
N SER A 37 -2.97 -15.23 11.03
CA SER A 37 -4.32 -15.51 10.50
C SER A 37 -4.47 -15.19 9.01
N ALA A 38 -3.60 -14.35 8.47
CA ALA A 38 -3.61 -13.93 7.06
C ALA A 38 -2.64 -14.73 6.17
N LEU A 39 -2.03 -15.81 6.66
CA LEU A 39 -1.08 -16.60 5.87
C LEU A 39 -1.58 -17.06 4.50
N PRO A 40 -2.84 -17.53 4.34
CA PRO A 40 -3.35 -17.88 3.00
C PRO A 40 -3.36 -16.69 2.05
N TYR A 41 -3.75 -15.51 2.53
CA TYR A 41 -3.73 -14.27 1.77
C TYR A 41 -2.30 -13.85 1.40
N ILE A 42 -1.38 -13.90 2.35
CA ILE A 42 0.03 -13.57 2.14
C ILE A 42 0.63 -14.47 1.06
N ARG A 43 0.33 -15.77 1.09
CA ARG A 43 0.80 -16.72 0.07
C ARG A 43 0.35 -16.36 -1.33
N VAL A 44 -0.94 -16.02 -1.51
CA VAL A 44 -1.48 -15.62 -2.82
C VAL A 44 -0.81 -14.34 -3.31
N VAL A 45 -0.70 -13.32 -2.47
CA VAL A 45 -0.03 -12.07 -2.83
C VAL A 45 1.43 -12.32 -3.19
N THR A 46 2.14 -13.13 -2.40
CA THR A 46 3.54 -13.47 -2.67
C THR A 46 3.71 -14.16 -4.02
N GLN A 47 2.85 -15.11 -4.36
CA GLN A 47 2.91 -15.78 -5.66
C GLN A 47 2.72 -14.80 -6.83
N VAL A 48 1.77 -13.87 -6.71
CA VAL A 48 1.55 -12.84 -7.74
C VAL A 48 2.76 -11.92 -7.87
N VAL A 49 3.28 -11.43 -6.75
CA VAL A 49 4.44 -10.53 -6.74
C VAL A 49 5.67 -11.21 -7.30
N GLN A 50 5.97 -12.44 -6.90
CA GLN A 50 7.11 -13.20 -7.41
C GLN A 50 7.01 -13.50 -8.90
N LYS A 51 5.79 -13.70 -9.42
CA LYS A 51 5.57 -13.89 -10.85
C LYS A 51 5.83 -12.61 -11.66
N LEU A 52 5.47 -11.44 -11.12
CA LEU A 52 5.63 -10.14 -11.79
C LEU A 52 7.05 -9.56 -11.60
N PHE A 53 7.62 -9.77 -10.42
CA PHE A 53 8.91 -9.22 -10.00
C PHE A 53 9.72 -10.31 -9.27
N PRO A 54 10.36 -11.25 -9.98
CA PRO A 54 11.01 -12.42 -9.37
C PRO A 54 12.07 -12.11 -8.30
N GLU A 55 12.79 -11.00 -8.48
CA GLU A 55 13.87 -10.59 -7.56
C GLU A 55 13.39 -9.67 -6.43
N PHE A 56 12.09 -9.37 -6.36
CA PHE A 56 11.56 -8.44 -5.38
C PHE A 56 11.39 -9.10 -4.01
N ALA A 57 12.17 -8.64 -3.03
CA ALA A 57 12.06 -9.04 -1.65
C ALA A 57 11.32 -7.97 -0.83
N TYR A 58 10.44 -8.40 0.07
CA TYR A 58 9.66 -7.50 0.92
C TYR A 58 9.31 -8.14 2.26
N THR A 59 8.94 -7.32 3.22
CA THR A 59 8.61 -7.75 4.59
C THR A 59 7.19 -7.40 5.01
N THR A 60 6.53 -6.50 4.29
CA THR A 60 5.26 -5.91 4.71
C THR A 60 4.30 -5.79 3.54
N ILE A 61 3.05 -6.16 3.76
CA ILE A 61 1.93 -5.94 2.84
C ILE A 61 0.93 -5.02 3.54
N SER A 62 0.61 -3.90 2.93
CA SER A 62 -0.47 -3.00 3.35
C SER A 62 -1.61 -3.08 2.35
N THR A 63 -2.78 -3.46 2.81
CA THR A 63 -3.99 -3.53 1.98
C THR A 63 -4.93 -2.41 2.37
N ASN A 64 -5.27 -1.57 1.42
CA ASN A 64 -6.23 -0.49 1.60
C ASN A 64 -7.48 -0.79 0.78
N ARG A 65 -8.63 -0.58 1.38
CA ARG A 65 -9.94 -0.68 0.75
C ARG A 65 -10.69 0.63 0.98
N ASP A 66 -11.19 1.22 -0.09
CA ASP A 66 -11.96 2.47 -0.06
C ASP A 66 -11.24 3.62 0.66
N PHE A 67 -9.94 3.68 0.55
CA PHE A 67 -9.12 4.67 1.22
C PHE A 67 -8.28 5.44 0.20
N PRO A 68 -8.59 6.71 -0.07
CA PRO A 68 -7.69 7.57 -0.81
C PRO A 68 -6.42 7.79 0.01
N GLY A 69 -5.27 7.56 -0.58
CA GLY A 69 -3.99 7.85 0.06
C GLY A 69 -3.76 9.37 0.08
N TYR A 70 -3.46 9.93 1.26
CA TYR A 70 -2.99 11.31 1.34
C TYR A 70 -1.55 11.42 0.88
N LEU A 71 -1.15 12.63 0.48
CA LEU A 71 0.24 12.92 0.14
C LEU A 71 1.16 12.59 1.32
N HIS A 72 2.09 11.69 1.12
CA HIS A 72 3.04 11.24 2.14
C HIS A 72 4.33 10.71 1.53
N ILE A 73 5.29 10.43 2.38
CA ILE A 73 6.48 9.64 2.09
C ILE A 73 6.54 8.47 3.07
N ASP A 74 7.04 7.34 2.62
CA ASP A 74 7.31 6.17 3.46
C ASP A 74 8.76 6.18 3.93
N GLY A 75 9.11 7.15 4.76
CA GLY A 75 10.49 7.49 5.14
C GLY A 75 11.31 6.40 5.85
N LYS A 76 10.76 5.19 5.99
CA LYS A 76 11.44 4.02 6.57
C LYS A 76 11.47 2.81 5.62
N ASN A 77 11.13 3.02 4.37
CA ASN A 77 11.26 1.98 3.37
C ASN A 77 12.73 1.82 2.96
N VAL A 78 13.15 0.58 2.84
CA VAL A 78 14.44 0.21 2.24
C VAL A 78 14.18 -0.42 0.90
N GLY A 79 14.73 0.19 -0.13
CA GLY A 79 14.48 -0.21 -1.51
C GLY A 79 13.08 0.15 -2.02
N PRO A 80 12.71 -0.36 -3.18
CA PRO A 80 11.46 -0.03 -3.84
C PRO A 80 10.23 -0.63 -3.15
N SER A 81 9.07 -0.03 -3.43
CA SER A 81 7.75 -0.55 -3.12
C SER A 81 7.05 -1.02 -4.39
N VAL A 82 6.17 -1.99 -4.26
CA VAL A 82 5.27 -2.42 -5.33
C VAL A 82 3.84 -2.11 -4.94
N MET A 83 3.11 -1.48 -5.85
CA MET A 83 1.68 -1.23 -5.72
C MET A 83 0.92 -2.04 -6.74
N LEU A 84 -0.10 -2.75 -6.27
CA LEU A 84 -1.05 -3.51 -7.08
C LEU A 84 -2.45 -2.97 -6.83
N THR A 85 -3.19 -2.68 -7.89
CA THR A 85 -4.60 -2.34 -7.80
C THR A 85 -5.41 -3.51 -8.34
N VAL A 86 -6.27 -4.07 -7.50
CA VAL A 86 -7.12 -5.21 -7.84
C VAL A 86 -8.58 -4.85 -7.61
N GLY A 87 -9.43 -5.22 -8.56
CA GLY A 87 -10.87 -4.96 -8.52
C GLY A 87 -11.44 -4.74 -9.91
N GLU A 88 -12.77 -4.67 -9.98
CA GLU A 88 -13.49 -4.42 -11.23
C GLU A 88 -13.69 -2.91 -11.44
N ALA A 89 -13.63 -2.49 -12.70
CA ALA A 89 -14.04 -1.17 -13.21
C ALA A 89 -13.76 0.01 -12.25
N ILE A 90 -12.50 0.31 -12.05
CA ILE A 90 -12.08 1.45 -11.24
C ILE A 90 -11.92 2.67 -12.14
N THR A 91 -12.61 3.76 -11.79
CA THR A 91 -12.35 5.08 -12.37
C THR A 91 -11.59 5.92 -11.35
N GLY A 92 -10.46 6.47 -11.73
CA GLY A 92 -9.56 7.16 -10.81
C GLY A 92 -8.58 6.19 -10.13
N GLY A 93 -8.02 6.59 -8.99
CA GLY A 93 -7.08 5.76 -8.23
C GLY A 93 -5.67 5.74 -8.79
N GLU A 94 -5.36 6.66 -9.69
CA GLU A 94 -4.01 6.81 -10.23
C GLU A 94 -3.03 7.13 -9.10
N LEU A 95 -1.78 6.72 -9.29
CA LEU A 95 -0.69 7.11 -8.42
C LEU A 95 -0.17 8.49 -8.83
N TRP A 96 -0.34 9.48 -7.96
CA TRP A 96 0.44 10.69 -8.07
C TRP A 96 1.81 10.44 -7.43
N TYR A 97 2.87 10.58 -8.19
CA TYR A 97 4.23 10.29 -7.77
C TYR A 97 5.17 11.38 -8.25
N ASP A 98 5.74 12.12 -7.33
CA ASP A 98 6.76 13.16 -7.59
C ASP A 98 6.37 14.09 -8.76
N GLY A 99 5.14 14.60 -8.75
CA GLY A 99 4.62 15.51 -9.76
C GLY A 99 4.04 14.85 -11.03
N LYS A 100 4.00 13.52 -11.10
CA LYS A 100 3.44 12.77 -12.24
C LYS A 100 2.24 11.96 -11.84
N VAL A 101 1.29 11.79 -12.76
CA VAL A 101 0.14 10.91 -12.58
C VAL A 101 0.39 9.62 -13.38
N ILE A 102 0.37 8.49 -12.69
CA ILE A 102 0.65 7.17 -13.25
C ILE A 102 -0.62 6.32 -13.17
N PRO A 103 -1.13 5.80 -14.30
CA PRO A 103 -2.26 4.88 -14.29
C PRO A 103 -1.96 3.63 -13.48
N THR A 104 -2.95 3.15 -12.70
CA THR A 104 -2.79 1.99 -11.82
C THR A 104 -3.75 0.85 -12.12
N ALA A 105 -4.84 1.11 -12.84
CA ALA A 105 -5.87 0.11 -13.12
C ALA A 105 -5.30 -1.10 -13.86
N GLY A 106 -5.38 -2.28 -13.24
CA GLY A 106 -4.86 -3.53 -13.79
C GLY A 106 -3.33 -3.58 -13.94
N MET A 107 -2.61 -2.71 -13.25
CA MET A 107 -1.15 -2.58 -13.35
C MET A 107 -0.47 -2.84 -12.02
N ALA A 108 0.75 -3.38 -12.10
CA ALA A 108 1.69 -3.42 -10.98
C ALA A 108 2.74 -2.33 -11.19
N ILE A 109 2.93 -1.48 -10.20
CA ILE A 109 3.85 -0.34 -10.26
C ILE A 109 4.93 -0.52 -9.21
N CYS A 110 6.19 -0.45 -9.67
CA CYS A 110 7.35 -0.42 -8.78
C CYS A 110 7.84 1.04 -8.67
N PHE A 111 7.98 1.55 -7.46
CA PHE A 111 8.38 2.93 -7.21
C PHE A 111 9.14 3.07 -5.88
N ASP A 112 9.84 4.20 -5.70
CA ASP A 112 10.48 4.51 -4.44
C ASP A 112 9.50 5.23 -3.50
N GLY A 113 9.02 4.53 -2.48
CA GLY A 113 8.09 5.08 -1.48
C GLY A 113 8.68 6.20 -0.61
N ASN A 114 9.99 6.43 -0.64
CA ASN A 114 10.61 7.55 0.05
C ASN A 114 10.39 8.89 -0.65
N ASN A 115 9.91 8.90 -1.89
CA ASN A 115 9.49 10.10 -2.60
C ASN A 115 8.00 10.42 -2.34
N PRO A 116 7.60 11.69 -2.44
CA PRO A 116 6.21 12.10 -2.25
C PRO A 116 5.27 11.37 -3.20
N HIS A 117 4.25 10.76 -2.65
CA HIS A 117 3.24 10.03 -3.42
C HIS A 117 1.88 10.03 -2.71
N MET A 118 0.83 9.80 -3.49
CA MET A 118 -0.53 9.59 -3.00
C MET A 118 -1.36 8.82 -4.03
N THR A 119 -2.40 8.16 -3.56
CA THR A 119 -3.44 7.60 -4.42
C THR A 119 -4.52 8.65 -4.64
N LEU A 120 -4.79 8.99 -5.90
CA LEU A 120 -5.86 9.91 -6.24
C LEU A 120 -7.23 9.30 -5.91
N PRO A 121 -8.26 10.13 -5.69
CA PRO A 121 -9.61 9.65 -5.44
C PRO A 121 -10.08 8.69 -6.54
N TYR A 122 -10.83 7.67 -6.15
CA TYR A 122 -11.38 6.68 -7.07
C TYR A 122 -12.82 6.36 -6.73
N SER A 123 -13.55 5.92 -7.73
CA SER A 123 -14.90 5.40 -7.61
C SER A 123 -14.99 4.02 -8.21
N THR A 124 -15.92 3.24 -7.68
CA THR A 124 -16.20 1.89 -8.16
C THR A 124 -17.63 1.81 -8.63
N TRP A 125 -17.85 1.11 -9.72
CA TRP A 125 -19.18 0.84 -10.24
C TRP A 125 -19.83 -0.40 -9.60
N SER A 126 -19.12 -1.08 -8.70
CA SER A 126 -19.62 -2.28 -8.05
C SER A 126 -20.70 -1.94 -7.03
N GLN A 127 -21.92 -2.35 -7.31
CA GLN A 127 -23.01 -2.36 -6.33
C GLN A 127 -22.88 -3.50 -5.31
N VAL A 128 -21.84 -4.32 -5.42
CA VAL A 128 -21.61 -5.47 -4.55
C VAL A 128 -20.47 -5.13 -3.57
N PRO A 129 -20.77 -4.94 -2.29
CA PRO A 129 -19.80 -4.43 -1.30
C PRO A 129 -18.52 -5.27 -1.12
N HIS A 130 -18.54 -6.54 -1.50
CA HIS A 130 -17.39 -7.44 -1.36
C HIS A 130 -16.46 -7.46 -2.56
N LEU A 131 -16.83 -6.83 -3.67
CA LEU A 131 -16.01 -6.71 -4.89
C LEU A 131 -15.29 -5.35 -4.98
N LEU A 132 -15.25 -4.60 -3.90
CA LEU A 132 -14.58 -3.31 -3.88
C LEU A 132 -13.08 -3.44 -4.15
N PRO A 133 -12.50 -2.53 -4.91
CA PRO A 133 -11.08 -2.58 -5.24
C PRO A 133 -10.22 -2.49 -3.99
N LYS A 134 -9.15 -3.24 -4.01
CA LYS A 134 -8.14 -3.23 -2.96
C LYS A 134 -6.84 -2.70 -3.53
N LEU A 135 -6.31 -1.69 -2.91
CA LEU A 135 -4.97 -1.21 -3.18
C LEU A 135 -4.00 -1.97 -2.29
N LEU A 136 -3.09 -2.71 -2.89
CA LEU A 136 -2.01 -3.36 -2.16
C LEU A 136 -0.74 -2.54 -2.31
N HIS A 137 -0.21 -2.13 -1.20
CA HIS A 137 1.13 -1.56 -1.12
C HIS A 137 2.05 -2.56 -0.43
N ILE A 138 3.09 -2.96 -1.13
CA ILE A 138 4.01 -3.99 -0.70
C ILE A 138 5.40 -3.38 -0.66
N GLY A 139 6.06 -3.48 0.47
CA GLY A 139 7.39 -2.90 0.62
C GLY A 139 8.16 -3.49 1.79
N THR A 140 9.41 -3.13 1.86
CA THR A 140 10.27 -3.46 2.98
C THR A 140 10.41 -2.24 3.87
N ARG A 141 10.00 -2.37 5.14
CA ARG A 141 10.22 -1.37 6.17
C ARG A 141 11.27 -1.87 7.13
N VAL A 142 12.29 -1.05 7.34
CA VAL A 142 13.31 -1.30 8.37
C VAL A 142 13.13 -0.26 9.45
N GLY A 143 13.11 -0.72 10.70
CA GLY A 143 13.22 0.15 11.85
C GLY A 143 14.68 0.55 12.06
N ASP A 144 14.89 1.77 12.46
CA ASP A 144 16.17 2.21 12.98
C ASP A 144 16.44 1.52 14.31
#